data_bc1d44340fbe112692ed135e669b5095
#
_entry.id   bc1d44340fbe112692ed135e669b5095
#
_cell.length_a   1.000
_cell.length_b   1.000
_cell.length_c   1.000
_cell.angle_alpha   90.00
_cell.angle_beta   90.00
_cell.angle_gamma   90.00
#
_symmetry.space_group_name_H-M   'P 1'
#
loop_
_entity.id
_entity.type
_entity.pdbx_description
1 polymer ?
#
loop_
_entity_poly.entity_id
_entity_poly.type
_entity_poly.pdbx_seq_one_letter_code
_entity_poly.pdbx_strand_id
1 'polypeptide(L)'
;MAGSDKNNEVKIVHDTGHTSGHIHNFAVCFDEGKYFMAADGTIKKGCSQSESHQETRVLTMGTKHKAEVIPILYIDEDDVKASHALTIGQPDEAQLYYLQSRGLTKEQAMGLLAIGYFMPVIDLVDDEDMHEKLRFEMEEKAGLYER
;
A
#
# COMPACT_ATOMS: atom_id res chain seq x y z
N MET A 1 -14.20 -7.75 12.11
CA MET A 1 -13.09 -8.61 11.65
C MET A 1 -12.09 -8.70 12.79
N ALA A 2 -11.63 -9.90 13.14
CA ALA A 2 -10.53 -10.03 14.10
C ALA A 2 -9.26 -9.45 13.49
N GLY A 3 -8.45 -8.75 14.28
CA GLY A 3 -7.17 -8.22 13.84
C GLY A 3 -6.27 -9.33 13.29
N SER A 4 -5.59 -9.06 12.20
CA SER A 4 -4.61 -9.99 11.63
C SER A 4 -3.23 -9.39 11.66
N ASP A 5 -2.25 -10.22 12.03
CA ASP A 5 -0.84 -9.83 11.98
C ASP A 5 -0.30 -10.13 10.58
N LYS A 6 0.23 -9.12 9.91
CA LYS A 6 0.87 -9.24 8.59
C LYS A 6 2.31 -8.76 8.68
N ASN A 7 3.21 -9.63 8.26
CA ASN A 7 4.64 -9.34 8.16
C ASN A 7 5.08 -9.59 6.73
N ASN A 8 5.53 -8.53 6.06
CA ASN A 8 5.93 -8.58 4.67
C ASN A 8 7.34 -8.02 4.51
N GLU A 9 8.09 -8.63 3.61
CA GLU A 9 9.39 -8.14 3.16
C GLU A 9 9.42 -8.17 1.63
N VAL A 10 9.82 -7.05 1.03
CA VAL A 10 10.01 -6.94 -0.42
C VAL A 10 11.38 -6.39 -0.69
N LYS A 11 12.12 -7.04 -1.61
CA LYS A 11 13.47 -6.66 -1.96
C LYS A 11 13.64 -6.53 -3.47
N ILE A 12 14.24 -5.41 -3.91
CA ILE A 12 14.73 -5.21 -5.27
C ILE A 12 16.25 -5.11 -5.23
N VAL A 13 16.92 -5.85 -6.09
CA VAL A 13 18.38 -5.80 -6.23
C VAL A 13 18.74 -5.49 -7.68
N HIS A 14 19.46 -4.40 -7.89
CA HIS A 14 20.04 -4.03 -9.18
C HIS A 14 21.42 -4.67 -9.30
N ASP A 15 21.55 -5.64 -10.23
CA ASP A 15 22.79 -6.38 -10.51
C ASP A 15 23.51 -5.91 -11.76
N THR A 16 22.88 -5.04 -12.56
CA THR A 16 23.44 -4.41 -13.77
C THR A 16 23.05 -2.95 -13.83
N GLY A 17 23.81 -2.14 -14.58
CA GLY A 17 23.48 -0.75 -14.81
C GLY A 17 22.25 -0.55 -15.73
N HIS A 18 21.73 0.67 -15.79
CA HIS A 18 20.58 1.08 -16.61
C HIS A 18 19.28 0.29 -16.29
N THR A 19 19.07 -0.04 -15.05
CA THR A 19 17.86 -0.76 -14.60
C THR A 19 16.94 0.16 -13.79
N SER A 20 15.62 -0.10 -13.87
CA SER A 20 14.63 0.62 -13.07
C SER A 20 13.82 -0.36 -12.23
N GLY A 21 13.59 -0.03 -10.96
CA GLY A 21 12.81 -0.83 -10.03
C GLY A 21 11.91 0.04 -9.16
N HIS A 22 10.65 -0.36 -9.05
CA HIS A 22 9.66 0.33 -8.25
C HIS A 22 9.00 -0.62 -7.27
N ILE A 23 8.98 -0.25 -6.00
CA ILE A 23 8.21 -0.95 -4.95
C ILE A 23 7.02 -0.07 -4.58
N HIS A 24 5.81 -0.57 -4.81
CA HIS A 24 4.57 0.07 -4.39
C HIS A 24 3.86 -0.80 -3.37
N ASN A 25 3.79 -0.33 -2.12
CA ASN A 25 3.11 -1.02 -1.03
C ASN A 25 1.92 -0.22 -0.57
N PHE A 26 0.76 -0.87 -0.54
CA PHE A 26 -0.47 -0.29 -0.02
C PHE A 26 -1.06 -1.22 1.04
N ALA A 27 -1.43 -0.67 2.17
CA ALA A 27 -2.05 -1.44 3.25
C ALA A 27 -3.17 -0.66 3.92
N VAL A 28 -4.19 -1.39 4.36
CA VAL A 28 -5.22 -0.88 5.26
C VAL A 28 -5.16 -1.67 6.55
N CYS A 29 -4.93 -0.99 7.66
CA CYS A 29 -4.82 -1.59 8.98
C CYS A 29 -6.07 -1.21 9.80
N PHE A 30 -6.90 -2.21 10.10
CA PHE A 30 -8.07 -2.06 10.97
C PHE A 30 -7.71 -2.22 12.45
N ASP A 31 -8.67 -1.97 13.34
CA ASP A 31 -8.49 -2.17 14.78
C ASP A 31 -7.99 -3.59 15.09
N GLU A 32 -7.09 -3.68 16.07
CA GLU A 32 -6.40 -4.89 16.53
C GLU A 32 -5.45 -5.50 15.49
N GLY A 33 -5.34 -4.91 14.27
CA GLY A 33 -4.39 -5.34 13.25
C GLY A 33 -2.97 -4.86 13.55
N LYS A 34 -2.00 -5.73 13.20
CA LYS A 34 -0.59 -5.35 13.17
C LYS A 34 -0.04 -5.56 11.76
N TYR A 35 0.58 -4.52 11.25
CA TYR A 35 1.21 -4.53 9.94
C TYR A 35 2.68 -4.18 10.07
N PHE A 36 3.54 -5.07 9.59
CA PHE A 36 4.97 -4.82 9.45
C PHE A 36 5.36 -4.95 7.97
N MET A 37 6.15 -4.02 7.49
CA MET A 37 6.67 -4.01 6.12
C MET A 37 8.13 -3.56 6.10
N ALA A 38 9.03 -4.39 5.56
CA ALA A 38 10.37 -3.99 5.17
C ALA A 38 10.46 -3.90 3.65
N ALA A 39 10.88 -2.75 3.13
CA ALA A 39 11.09 -2.52 1.71
C ALA A 39 12.56 -2.22 1.46
N ASP A 40 13.28 -3.12 0.79
CA ASP A 40 14.72 -3.03 0.53
C ASP A 40 14.97 -2.77 -0.97
N GLY A 41 15.63 -1.64 -1.26
CA GLY A 41 16.18 -1.31 -2.59
C GLY A 41 17.68 -1.32 -2.52
N THR A 42 18.32 -2.28 -3.17
CA THR A 42 19.79 -2.41 -3.24
C THR A 42 20.28 -2.09 -4.63
N ILE A 43 21.23 -1.16 -4.76
CA ILE A 43 21.98 -0.89 -6.02
C ILE A 43 23.44 -1.21 -5.76
N LYS A 44 23.95 -2.24 -6.43
CA LYS A 44 25.34 -2.69 -6.29
C LYS A 44 26.32 -1.80 -7.05
N LYS A 45 27.58 -1.83 -6.65
CA LYS A 45 28.67 -1.18 -7.37
C LYS A 45 28.75 -1.68 -8.81
N GLY A 46 28.93 -0.75 -9.77
CA GLY A 46 28.93 -1.02 -11.20
C GLY A 46 27.54 -0.95 -11.86
N CYS A 47 26.48 -0.68 -11.08
CA CYS A 47 25.10 -0.55 -11.58
C CYS A 47 24.73 0.93 -11.86
N SER A 48 25.62 1.66 -12.57
CA SER A 48 25.40 3.07 -12.91
C SER A 48 24.10 3.28 -13.71
N GLN A 49 23.51 4.47 -13.60
CA GLN A 49 22.27 4.90 -14.24
C GLN A 49 21.08 4.00 -13.92
N SER A 50 21.09 3.35 -12.75
CA SER A 50 19.95 2.61 -12.23
C SER A 50 19.06 3.50 -11.36
N GLU A 51 17.76 3.18 -11.33
CA GLU A 51 16.76 3.92 -10.56
C GLU A 51 15.99 2.97 -9.65
N SER A 52 15.94 3.27 -8.34
CA SER A 52 15.22 2.50 -7.33
C SER A 52 14.28 3.39 -6.53
N HIS A 53 12.98 3.17 -6.67
CA HIS A 53 11.97 3.99 -6.02
C HIS A 53 11.05 3.11 -5.16
N GLN A 54 10.78 3.59 -3.96
CA GLN A 54 9.88 2.92 -3.01
C GLN A 54 8.77 3.86 -2.59
N GLU A 55 7.54 3.39 -2.63
CA GLU A 55 6.38 4.08 -2.09
C GLU A 55 5.60 3.12 -1.20
N THR A 56 5.42 3.50 0.06
CA THR A 56 4.57 2.75 0.99
C THR A 56 3.50 3.67 1.55
N ARG A 57 2.26 3.27 1.39
CA ARG A 57 1.10 3.96 1.95
C ARG A 57 0.32 3.03 2.85
N VAL A 58 0.09 3.44 4.09
CA VAL A 58 -0.71 2.70 5.06
C VAL A 58 -1.87 3.57 5.53
N LEU A 59 -3.07 3.12 5.28
CA LEU A 59 -4.29 3.71 5.82
C LEU A 59 -4.65 2.98 7.10
N THR A 60 -4.72 3.70 8.21
CA THR A 60 -5.08 3.13 9.51
C THR A 60 -6.52 3.49 9.86
N MET A 61 -7.33 2.51 10.18
CA MET A 61 -8.74 2.66 10.51
C MET A 61 -9.00 2.18 11.93
N GLY A 62 -9.39 3.12 12.79
CA GLY A 62 -9.59 2.86 14.22
C GLY A 62 -8.46 3.38 15.09
N THR A 63 -8.40 2.93 16.34
CA THR A 63 -7.48 3.48 17.37
C THR A 63 -6.54 2.42 17.95
N LYS A 64 -6.81 1.14 17.75
CA LYS A 64 -6.07 0.01 18.32
C LYS A 64 -5.36 -0.79 17.23
N HIS A 65 -4.47 -0.13 16.50
CA HIS A 65 -3.67 -0.76 15.46
C HIS A 65 -2.19 -0.51 15.70
N LYS A 66 -1.33 -1.32 15.08
CA LYS A 66 0.10 -1.06 14.99
C LYS A 66 0.54 -1.20 13.53
N ALA A 67 1.07 -0.12 12.97
CA ALA A 67 1.70 -0.14 11.65
C ALA A 67 3.17 0.28 11.79
N GLU A 68 4.06 -0.54 11.25
CA GLU A 68 5.50 -0.30 11.26
C GLU A 68 6.04 -0.57 9.85
N VAL A 69 6.73 0.41 9.28
CA VAL A 69 7.31 0.32 7.94
C VAL A 69 8.77 0.74 8.00
N ILE A 70 9.64 -0.09 7.46
CA ILE A 70 11.08 0.15 7.40
C ILE A 70 11.50 0.22 5.93
N PRO A 71 11.63 1.43 5.35
CA PRO A 71 12.23 1.59 4.04
C PRO A 71 13.75 1.51 4.17
N ILE A 72 14.38 0.71 3.30
CA ILE A 72 15.82 0.48 3.30
C ILE A 72 16.36 0.76 1.89
N LEU A 73 17.42 1.57 1.80
CA LEU A 73 18.14 1.82 0.56
C LEU A 73 19.63 1.56 0.78
N TYR A 74 20.16 0.51 0.14
CA TYR A 74 21.59 0.21 0.08
C TYR A 74 22.13 0.62 -1.27
N ILE A 75 22.87 1.73 -1.30
CA ILE A 75 23.34 2.35 -2.55
C ILE A 75 24.88 2.36 -2.53
N ASP A 76 25.48 1.50 -3.34
CA ASP A 76 26.95 1.39 -3.51
C ASP A 76 27.45 2.05 -4.79
N GLU A 77 26.58 2.75 -5.54
CA GLU A 77 26.89 3.40 -6.81
C GLU A 77 26.52 4.89 -6.76
N ASP A 78 27.35 5.75 -7.34
CA ASP A 78 27.20 7.21 -7.25
C ASP A 78 26.25 7.77 -8.34
N ASP A 79 26.30 7.22 -9.56
CA ASP A 79 25.48 7.67 -10.71
C ASP A 79 24.15 6.93 -10.77
N VAL A 80 23.28 7.17 -9.80
CA VAL A 80 21.97 6.52 -9.68
C VAL A 80 20.92 7.48 -9.13
N LYS A 81 19.64 7.08 -9.27
CA LYS A 81 18.52 7.75 -8.61
C LYS A 81 17.85 6.79 -7.64
N ALA A 82 17.67 7.22 -6.41
CA ALA A 82 16.95 6.45 -5.42
C ALA A 82 16.07 7.35 -4.57
N SER A 83 14.89 6.87 -4.24
CA SER A 83 13.96 7.58 -3.36
C SER A 83 13.08 6.61 -2.57
N HIS A 84 12.65 7.06 -1.41
CA HIS A 84 11.54 6.42 -0.70
C HIS A 84 10.51 7.46 -0.28
N ALA A 85 9.24 7.06 -0.30
CA ALA A 85 8.12 7.81 0.24
C ALA A 85 7.33 6.91 1.18
N LEU A 86 7.04 7.40 2.38
CA LEU A 86 6.24 6.68 3.37
C LEU A 86 5.13 7.59 3.89
N THR A 87 3.91 7.08 3.86
CA THR A 87 2.76 7.72 4.47
C THR A 87 2.00 6.72 5.33
N ILE A 88 1.79 7.08 6.60
CA ILE A 88 0.89 6.36 7.51
C ILE A 88 -0.13 7.40 8.00
N GLY A 89 -1.40 7.18 7.72
CA GLY A 89 -2.43 8.15 8.04
C GLY A 89 -3.80 7.54 8.28
N GLN A 90 -4.69 8.34 8.83
CA GLN A 90 -6.10 8.00 9.03
C GLN A 90 -6.94 8.59 7.90
N PRO A 91 -8.17 8.05 7.65
CA PRO A 91 -9.12 8.68 6.75
C PRO A 91 -9.42 10.10 7.19
N ASP A 92 -9.64 10.98 6.23
CA ASP A 92 -10.09 12.34 6.49
C ASP A 92 -11.51 12.30 7.09
N GLU A 93 -11.67 12.91 8.27
CA GLU A 93 -12.96 12.99 8.98
C GLU A 93 -14.03 13.69 8.15
N ALA A 94 -13.67 14.69 7.34
CA ALA A 94 -14.60 15.38 6.46
C ALA A 94 -15.09 14.46 5.33
N GLN A 95 -14.23 13.60 4.79
CA GLN A 95 -14.64 12.58 3.81
C GLN A 95 -15.58 11.57 4.44
N LEU A 96 -15.27 11.07 5.63
CA LEU A 96 -16.15 10.15 6.37
C LEU A 96 -17.50 10.79 6.64
N TYR A 97 -17.52 12.03 7.14
CA TYR A 97 -18.75 12.78 7.39
C TYR A 97 -19.56 12.97 6.10
N TYR A 98 -18.92 13.34 5.00
CA TYR A 98 -19.58 13.51 3.70
C TYR A 98 -20.27 12.22 3.25
N LEU A 99 -19.57 11.08 3.29
CA LEU A 99 -20.13 9.79 2.89
C LEU A 99 -21.32 9.38 3.78
N GLN A 100 -21.21 9.58 5.10
CA GLN A 100 -22.30 9.31 6.04
C GLN A 100 -23.50 10.27 5.80
N SER A 101 -23.26 11.52 5.45
CA SER A 101 -24.35 12.46 5.10
C SER A 101 -25.11 12.05 3.82
N ARG A 102 -24.51 11.21 3.00
CA ARG A 102 -25.13 10.61 1.79
C ARG A 102 -25.81 9.27 2.06
N GLY A 103 -25.88 8.85 3.32
CA GLY A 103 -26.63 7.68 3.77
C GLY A 103 -25.81 6.40 3.96
N LEU A 104 -24.49 6.44 3.82
CA LEU A 104 -23.65 5.29 4.14
C LEU A 104 -23.51 5.13 5.66
N THR A 105 -23.47 3.89 6.13
CA THR A 105 -23.04 3.63 7.51
C THR A 105 -21.56 3.98 7.66
N LYS A 106 -21.08 4.11 8.87
CA LYS A 106 -19.65 4.35 9.13
C LYS A 106 -18.78 3.24 8.53
N GLU A 107 -19.19 2.00 8.68
CA GLU A 107 -18.52 0.82 8.17
C GLU A 107 -18.45 0.82 6.64
N GLN A 108 -19.57 1.14 5.97
CA GLN A 108 -19.63 1.28 4.51
C GLN A 108 -18.75 2.43 4.02
N ALA A 109 -18.77 3.57 4.69
CA ALA A 109 -17.93 4.71 4.34
C ALA A 109 -16.43 4.37 4.47
N MET A 110 -16.04 3.69 5.56
CA MET A 110 -14.67 3.22 5.76
C MET A 110 -14.25 2.19 4.71
N GLY A 111 -15.14 1.26 4.37
CA GLY A 111 -14.93 0.26 3.33
C GLY A 111 -14.71 0.91 1.96
N LEU A 112 -15.53 1.88 1.60
CA LEU A 112 -15.40 2.60 0.33
C LEU A 112 -14.08 3.38 0.25
N LEU A 113 -13.66 4.03 1.33
CA LEU A 113 -12.37 4.72 1.38
C LEU A 113 -11.19 3.73 1.26
N ALA A 114 -11.30 2.55 1.91
CA ALA A 114 -10.30 1.50 1.78
C ALA A 114 -10.14 1.01 0.34
N ILE A 115 -11.25 0.79 -0.37
CA ILE A 115 -11.21 0.39 -1.78
C ILE A 115 -10.54 1.46 -2.63
N GLY A 116 -10.97 2.73 -2.50
CA GLY A 116 -10.37 3.85 -3.23
C GLY A 116 -8.86 3.96 -2.98
N TYR A 117 -8.41 3.58 -1.79
CA TYR A 117 -7.01 3.57 -1.42
C TYR A 117 -6.19 2.49 -2.16
N PHE A 118 -6.80 1.35 -2.48
CA PHE A 118 -6.16 0.26 -3.22
C PHE A 118 -6.29 0.38 -4.75
N MET A 119 -7.19 1.22 -5.26
CA MET A 119 -7.40 1.36 -6.71
C MET A 119 -6.11 1.57 -7.51
N PRO A 120 -5.15 2.41 -7.07
CA PRO A 120 -3.91 2.60 -7.81
C PRO A 120 -3.09 1.32 -8.03
N VAL A 121 -3.25 0.31 -7.14
CA VAL A 121 -2.58 -1.00 -7.30
C VAL A 121 -3.40 -1.91 -8.21
N ILE A 122 -4.72 -1.89 -8.07
CA ILE A 122 -5.62 -2.68 -8.90
C ILE A 122 -5.49 -2.26 -10.36
N ASP A 123 -5.39 -0.96 -10.62
CA ASP A 123 -5.26 -0.38 -11.96
C ASP A 123 -3.92 -0.75 -12.66
N LEU A 124 -2.95 -1.34 -11.93
CA LEU A 124 -1.73 -1.90 -12.54
C LEU A 124 -1.93 -3.30 -13.11
N VAL A 125 -3.10 -3.92 -12.90
CA VAL A 125 -3.40 -5.26 -13.42
C VAL A 125 -4.00 -5.13 -14.81
N ASP A 126 -3.24 -5.52 -15.83
CA ASP A 126 -3.65 -5.42 -17.25
C ASP A 126 -4.72 -6.46 -17.65
N ASP A 127 -4.86 -7.55 -16.89
CA ASP A 127 -5.85 -8.60 -17.13
C ASP A 127 -7.22 -8.17 -16.61
N GLU A 128 -8.19 -7.94 -17.51
CA GLU A 128 -9.51 -7.44 -17.16
C GLU A 128 -10.28 -8.38 -16.22
N ASP A 129 -10.20 -9.70 -16.43
CA ASP A 129 -10.88 -10.68 -15.58
C ASP A 129 -10.32 -10.67 -14.17
N MET A 130 -8.99 -10.56 -14.03
CA MET A 130 -8.32 -10.47 -12.74
C MET A 130 -8.60 -9.14 -12.06
N HIS A 131 -8.61 -8.04 -12.80
CA HIS A 131 -8.94 -6.70 -12.29
C HIS A 131 -10.36 -6.67 -11.70
N GLU A 132 -11.36 -7.15 -12.44
CA GLU A 132 -12.75 -7.23 -11.96
C GLU A 132 -12.88 -8.14 -10.73
N LYS A 133 -12.20 -9.29 -10.75
CA LYS A 133 -12.20 -10.23 -9.62
C LYS A 133 -11.63 -9.60 -8.35
N LEU A 134 -10.46 -8.95 -8.46
CA LEU A 134 -9.83 -8.28 -7.31
C LEU A 134 -10.73 -7.17 -6.77
N ARG A 135 -11.30 -6.36 -7.64
CA ARG A 135 -12.23 -5.31 -7.27
C ARG A 135 -13.43 -5.87 -6.51
N PHE A 136 -14.07 -6.91 -7.06
CA PHE A 136 -15.22 -7.55 -6.44
C PHE A 136 -14.89 -8.13 -5.05
N GLU A 137 -13.76 -8.87 -4.94
CA GLU A 137 -13.34 -9.43 -3.65
C GLU A 137 -13.05 -8.34 -2.59
N MET A 138 -12.56 -7.19 -3.01
CA MET A 138 -12.33 -6.06 -2.12
C MET A 138 -13.63 -5.41 -1.68
N GLU A 139 -14.57 -5.21 -2.59
CA GLU A 139 -15.89 -4.66 -2.31
C GLU A 139 -16.67 -5.56 -1.34
N GLU A 140 -16.60 -6.89 -1.51
CA GLU A 140 -17.19 -7.86 -0.59
C GLU A 140 -16.55 -7.79 0.81
N LYS A 141 -15.21 -7.74 0.87
CA LYS A 141 -14.49 -7.61 2.15
C LYS A 141 -14.73 -6.27 2.85
N ALA A 142 -14.97 -5.23 2.10
CA ALA A 142 -15.29 -3.90 2.63
C ALA A 142 -16.73 -3.79 3.12
N GLY A 143 -17.57 -4.83 2.94
CA GLY A 143 -18.96 -4.86 3.39
C GLY A 143 -19.89 -3.96 2.59
N LEU A 144 -19.56 -3.67 1.34
CA LEU A 144 -20.40 -2.85 0.46
C LEU A 144 -21.58 -3.63 -0.13
N TYR A 145 -21.52 -4.97 -0.14
CA TYR A 145 -22.63 -5.83 -0.49
C TYR A 145 -23.25 -6.39 0.79
N GLU A 146 -24.43 -5.91 1.16
CA GLU A 146 -25.27 -6.60 2.12
C GLU A 146 -25.75 -7.93 1.51
N ARG A 147 -25.55 -9.03 2.24
CA ARG A 147 -26.22 -10.30 1.94
C ARG A 147 -27.65 -10.30 2.50
#